data_aa8cfb3723be058d1e8488c705a2f66f
#
_entry.id   aa8cfb3723be058d1e8488c705a2f66f
#
_cell.length_a   1.000
_cell.length_b   1.000
_cell.length_c   1.000
_cell.angle_alpha   90.00
_cell.angle_beta   90.00
_cell.angle_gamma   90.00
#
_symmetry.space_group_name_H-M   'P 1'
#
loop_
_entity.id
_entity.type
_entity.pdbx_description
1 polymer ?
#
loop_
_entity_poly.entity_id
_entity_poly.type
_entity_poly.pdbx_seq_one_letter_code
_entity_poly.pdbx_strand_id
1 'polypeptide(L)'
;MTNCNEKRQDNDQSSEQHNDNKIKTEEIKQNDLAQLELKDSSLLTHIKGQFYESKPGQLFERTFSDREMKGVDTLVSVEYFNGKTPQDIDPLTFKQLDGWFAKDKNSAYYYRPTSGGMLTIKLEKADSKSFKILTGQYLYAVDYKHVFRETEILENINPQKMKIIKDNDGKIVKLISGQTTYIAD
;
A
#
# COMPACT_ATOMS: atom_id res chain seq x y z
N MET A 1 39.53 66.58 -36.02
CA MET A 1 39.39 65.43 -36.86
C MET A 1 39.71 64.23 -36.01
N THR A 2 38.74 63.53 -35.46
CA THR A 2 38.77 62.10 -35.08
C THR A 2 37.44 61.74 -34.42
N ASN A 3 36.67 60.95 -35.12
CA ASN A 3 35.39 60.41 -34.69
C ASN A 3 35.62 59.26 -33.67
N CYS A 4 35.01 59.37 -32.52
CA CYS A 4 34.81 58.22 -31.63
C CYS A 4 33.36 57.75 -31.74
N ASN A 5 33.18 56.51 -32.21
CA ASN A 5 31.95 55.80 -32.27
C ASN A 5 31.83 54.89 -31.01
N GLU A 6 30.97 55.26 -30.09
CA GLU A 6 30.59 54.44 -28.97
C GLU A 6 29.45 53.48 -29.41
N LYS A 7 29.74 52.23 -29.42
CA LYS A 7 28.72 51.14 -29.54
C LYS A 7 28.15 50.86 -28.17
N ARG A 8 26.85 51.09 -28.00
CA ARG A 8 26.06 50.59 -26.89
C ARG A 8 25.90 49.07 -27.05
N GLN A 9 26.26 48.32 -26.02
CA GLN A 9 25.90 46.93 -25.83
C GLN A 9 24.57 46.90 -25.06
N ASP A 10 23.52 46.48 -25.72
CA ASP A 10 22.26 46.10 -25.05
C ASP A 10 22.43 44.72 -24.41
N ASN A 11 22.27 44.70 -23.10
CA ASN A 11 22.26 43.48 -22.29
C ASN A 11 20.88 42.85 -22.41
N ASP A 12 20.76 41.80 -23.20
CA ASP A 12 19.60 40.93 -23.28
C ASP A 12 19.80 39.78 -22.31
N GLN A 13 19.43 39.98 -21.03
CA GLN A 13 19.36 38.94 -19.99
C GLN A 13 17.93 38.80 -19.51
N SER A 14 17.09 38.15 -20.30
CA SER A 14 15.78 37.70 -19.80
C SER A 14 15.16 36.62 -20.68
N SER A 15 15.74 35.43 -20.76
CA SER A 15 15.03 34.27 -21.35
C SER A 15 15.49 32.87 -20.93
N GLU A 16 16.36 32.71 -19.91
CA GLU A 16 16.85 31.39 -19.54
C GLU A 16 16.25 30.76 -18.25
N GLN A 17 15.38 31.48 -17.51
CA GLN A 17 14.84 30.93 -16.26
C GLN A 17 13.49 30.17 -16.39
N HIS A 18 12.92 30.02 -17.59
CA HIS A 18 11.60 29.38 -17.76
C HIS A 18 11.65 27.95 -18.29
N ASN A 19 12.83 27.42 -18.64
CA ASN A 19 12.94 26.07 -19.23
C ASN A 19 13.42 24.99 -18.25
N ASP A 20 14.05 25.35 -17.12
CA ASP A 20 14.60 24.34 -16.19
C ASP A 20 13.55 23.62 -15.35
N ASN A 21 12.36 24.18 -15.18
CA ASN A 21 11.28 23.53 -14.43
C ASN A 21 10.46 22.53 -15.27
N LYS A 22 10.57 22.58 -16.59
CA LYS A 22 9.83 21.66 -17.48
C LYS A 22 10.57 20.36 -17.74
N ILE A 23 11.90 20.35 -17.62
CA ILE A 23 12.75 19.18 -17.89
C ILE A 23 12.83 18.23 -16.69
N LYS A 24 12.64 18.73 -15.45
CA LYS A 24 12.62 17.87 -14.25
C LYS A 24 11.36 17.04 -14.05
N THR A 25 10.31 17.28 -14.81
CA THR A 25 9.03 16.58 -14.70
C THR A 25 8.93 15.36 -15.64
N GLU A 26 9.81 15.18 -16.59
CA GLU A 26 9.68 14.16 -17.65
C GLU A 26 10.62 12.94 -17.51
N GLU A 27 11.56 12.93 -16.57
CA GLU A 27 12.51 11.80 -16.39
C GLU A 27 12.31 10.97 -15.12
N ILE A 28 11.16 11.00 -14.50
CA ILE A 28 10.84 9.97 -13.51
C ILE A 28 10.49 8.70 -14.29
N LYS A 29 11.47 7.84 -14.49
CA LYS A 29 11.30 6.54 -15.13
C LYS A 29 10.16 5.78 -14.44
N GLN A 30 9.29 5.17 -15.22
CA GLN A 30 8.09 4.46 -14.77
C GLN A 30 8.34 3.43 -13.65
N ASN A 31 9.58 2.92 -13.51
CA ASN A 31 10.01 2.00 -12.46
C ASN A 31 10.31 2.68 -11.11
N ASP A 32 10.56 3.98 -11.07
CA ASP A 32 10.82 4.70 -9.82
C ASP A 32 9.54 5.21 -9.15
N LEU A 33 8.46 5.34 -9.90
CA LEU A 33 7.15 5.79 -9.40
C LEU A 33 6.53 4.81 -8.39
N ALA A 34 6.75 3.50 -8.58
CA ALA A 34 6.27 2.47 -7.65
C ALA A 34 6.90 2.55 -6.24
N GLN A 35 7.91 3.40 -6.04
CA GLN A 35 8.59 3.59 -4.76
C GLN A 35 8.38 4.98 -4.15
N LEU A 36 7.63 5.86 -4.82
CA LEU A 36 7.47 7.23 -4.35
C LEU A 36 6.50 7.31 -3.15
N GLU A 37 7.04 7.75 -2.04
CA GLU A 37 6.26 8.34 -0.96
C GLU A 37 6.00 9.80 -1.32
N LEU A 38 4.78 10.14 -1.70
CA LEU A 38 4.39 11.53 -1.91
C LEU A 38 3.86 12.10 -0.60
N LYS A 39 4.38 13.25 -0.20
CA LYS A 39 3.87 14.02 0.95
C LYS A 39 2.78 15.01 0.55
N ASP A 40 2.63 15.28 -0.74
CA ASP A 40 1.71 16.28 -1.28
C ASP A 40 0.65 15.61 -2.15
N SER A 41 -0.60 15.73 -1.74
CA SER A 41 -1.75 15.22 -2.49
C SER A 41 -2.14 16.06 -3.70
N SER A 42 -1.50 17.23 -3.92
CA SER A 42 -1.86 18.15 -5.01
C SER A 42 -1.70 17.54 -6.41
N LEU A 43 -0.84 16.52 -6.53
CA LEU A 43 -0.60 15.78 -7.78
C LEU A 43 -1.51 14.54 -7.94
N LEU A 44 -2.35 14.25 -6.96
CA LEU A 44 -3.18 13.07 -6.89
C LEU A 44 -4.66 13.41 -7.00
N THR A 45 -5.40 12.56 -7.65
CA THR A 45 -6.87 12.60 -7.69
C THR A 45 -7.43 11.57 -6.72
N HIS A 46 -8.27 11.99 -5.78
CA HIS A 46 -8.95 11.08 -4.85
C HIS A 46 -9.93 10.18 -5.61
N ILE A 47 -9.86 8.86 -5.36
CA ILE A 47 -10.80 7.87 -5.93
C ILE A 47 -11.87 7.54 -4.88
N LYS A 48 -11.46 6.87 -3.78
CA LYS A 48 -12.36 6.45 -2.71
C LYS A 48 -11.56 6.07 -1.44
N GLY A 49 -12.06 6.50 -0.27
CA GLY A 49 -11.43 6.15 1.01
C GLY A 49 -9.99 6.62 1.09
N GLN A 50 -9.06 5.68 1.25
CA GLN A 50 -7.63 5.96 1.30
C GLN A 50 -6.94 5.93 -0.07
N PHE A 51 -7.64 5.67 -1.16
CA PHE A 51 -7.04 5.49 -2.48
C PHE A 51 -7.08 6.74 -3.35
N TYR A 52 -5.97 6.99 -4.00
CA TYR A 52 -5.71 8.11 -4.90
C TYR A 52 -5.01 7.62 -6.16
N GLU A 53 -5.10 8.38 -7.23
CA GLU A 53 -4.48 8.08 -8.52
C GLU A 53 -3.67 9.27 -9.00
N SER A 54 -2.46 9.03 -9.49
CA SER A 54 -1.67 10.03 -10.21
C SER A 54 -2.13 10.16 -11.68
N LYS A 55 -1.74 11.24 -12.36
CA LYS A 55 -2.07 11.44 -13.78
C LYS A 55 -1.70 10.27 -14.71
N PRO A 56 -0.55 9.57 -14.55
CA PRO A 56 -0.26 8.38 -15.35
C PRO A 56 -1.05 7.13 -14.96
N GLY A 57 -1.98 7.21 -13.98
CA GLY A 57 -2.82 6.09 -13.58
C GLY A 57 -2.22 5.19 -12.51
N GLN A 58 -1.19 5.63 -11.80
CA GLN A 58 -0.62 4.88 -10.69
C GLN A 58 -1.46 5.05 -9.43
N LEU A 59 -1.75 3.93 -8.76
CA LEU A 59 -2.49 3.90 -7.50
C LEU A 59 -1.60 4.23 -6.30
N PHE A 60 -2.11 5.09 -5.42
CA PHE A 60 -1.51 5.45 -4.14
C PHE A 60 -2.50 5.18 -3.01
N GLU A 61 -1.97 4.73 -1.89
CA GLU A 61 -2.74 4.56 -0.65
C GLU A 61 -2.30 5.59 0.38
N ARG A 62 -3.22 6.43 0.84
CA ARG A 62 -2.98 7.34 1.96
C ARG A 62 -2.82 6.55 3.25
N THR A 63 -1.71 6.73 3.92
CA THR A 63 -1.35 6.02 5.14
C THR A 63 -0.52 6.91 6.07
N PHE A 64 -0.12 6.37 7.22
CA PHE A 64 0.66 7.09 8.23
C PHE A 64 1.90 6.28 8.59
N SER A 65 3.00 6.96 8.80
CA SER A 65 4.27 6.39 9.26
C SER A 65 4.75 7.12 10.51
N ASP A 66 5.16 6.38 11.51
CA ASP A 66 5.78 6.94 12.70
C ASP A 66 7.24 7.25 12.42
N ARG A 67 7.63 8.50 12.64
CA ARG A 67 8.99 9.01 12.33
C ARG A 67 9.57 9.76 13.51
N GLU A 68 10.89 9.63 13.68
CA GLU A 68 11.65 10.50 14.55
C GLU A 68 11.76 11.90 13.93
N MET A 69 11.50 12.91 14.73
CA MET A 69 11.68 14.31 14.32
C MET A 69 12.69 14.99 15.22
N LYS A 70 13.60 15.77 14.62
CA LYS A 70 14.63 16.51 15.37
C LYS A 70 13.99 17.43 16.42
N GLY A 71 14.37 17.26 17.68
CA GLY A 71 13.89 18.06 18.81
C GLY A 71 12.54 17.58 19.39
N VAL A 72 12.10 16.39 19.02
CA VAL A 72 10.90 15.75 19.58
C VAL A 72 11.30 14.39 20.14
N ASP A 73 11.04 14.15 21.44
CA ASP A 73 11.45 12.92 22.14
C ASP A 73 10.52 11.73 21.87
N THR A 74 9.46 11.93 21.08
CA THR A 74 8.50 10.89 20.74
C THR A 74 8.37 10.75 19.21
N LEU A 75 7.96 9.56 18.77
CA LEU A 75 7.62 9.35 17.36
C LEU A 75 6.41 10.20 16.97
N VAL A 76 6.49 10.81 15.80
CA VAL A 76 5.42 11.62 15.21
C VAL A 76 4.82 10.85 14.05
N SER A 77 3.52 10.68 14.06
CA SER A 77 2.79 10.04 12.96
C SER A 77 2.65 11.04 11.80
N VAL A 78 3.24 10.71 10.66
CA VAL A 78 3.27 11.54 9.46
C VAL A 78 2.46 10.89 8.36
N GLU A 79 1.51 11.64 7.79
CA GLU A 79 0.73 11.21 6.64
C GLU A 79 1.59 11.20 5.37
N TYR A 80 1.39 10.18 4.54
CA TYR A 80 1.98 10.11 3.22
C TYR A 80 1.15 9.21 2.28
N PHE A 81 1.47 9.24 0.98
CA PHE A 81 0.82 8.43 -0.04
C PHE A 81 1.77 7.32 -0.50
N ASN A 82 1.40 6.07 -0.21
CA ASN A 82 2.21 4.90 -0.51
C ASN A 82 1.94 4.41 -1.95
N GLY A 83 2.91 4.58 -2.84
CA GLY A 83 2.85 4.06 -4.21
C GLY A 83 3.27 2.59 -4.36
N LYS A 84 3.69 1.93 -3.27
CA LYS A 84 4.02 0.49 -3.27
C LYS A 84 2.79 -0.41 -3.10
N THR A 85 1.62 0.19 -2.88
CA THR A 85 0.37 -0.59 -2.80
C THR A 85 0.14 -1.36 -4.11
N PRO A 86 -0.42 -2.58 -4.07
CA PRO A 86 -0.69 -3.34 -5.30
C PRO A 86 -1.53 -2.54 -6.30
N GLN A 87 -1.04 -2.43 -7.53
CA GLN A 87 -1.63 -1.55 -8.55
C GLN A 87 -2.91 -2.10 -9.17
N ASP A 88 -3.24 -3.37 -8.93
CA ASP A 88 -4.44 -4.04 -9.40
C ASP A 88 -5.60 -4.07 -8.37
N ILE A 89 -5.43 -3.35 -7.26
CA ILE A 89 -6.54 -3.11 -6.31
C ILE A 89 -7.66 -2.37 -7.04
N ASP A 90 -8.89 -2.81 -6.83
CA ASP A 90 -10.07 -2.03 -7.20
C ASP A 90 -10.54 -1.15 -6.02
N PRO A 91 -10.23 0.14 -6.01
CA PRO A 91 -10.57 1.03 -4.90
C PRO A 91 -12.07 1.14 -4.65
N LEU A 92 -12.89 0.97 -5.69
CA LEU A 92 -14.34 1.13 -5.58
C LEU A 92 -15.00 0.01 -4.78
N THR A 93 -14.44 -1.19 -4.84
CA THR A 93 -14.97 -2.38 -4.14
C THR A 93 -14.09 -2.85 -2.98
N PHE A 94 -12.96 -2.18 -2.75
CA PHE A 94 -12.07 -2.51 -1.64
C PHE A 94 -12.79 -2.40 -0.30
N LYS A 95 -12.61 -3.44 0.51
CA LYS A 95 -13.19 -3.55 1.84
C LYS A 95 -12.17 -4.14 2.80
N GLN A 96 -11.82 -3.40 3.83
CA GLN A 96 -11.10 -3.95 4.97
C GLN A 96 -12.03 -4.90 5.73
N LEU A 97 -11.50 -6.06 6.08
CA LEU A 97 -12.15 -7.05 6.93
C LEU A 97 -11.72 -6.84 8.38
N ASP A 98 -12.38 -7.52 9.32
CA ASP A 98 -11.84 -7.58 10.66
C ASP A 98 -10.46 -8.27 10.65
N GLY A 99 -9.58 -7.91 11.58
CA GLY A 99 -8.21 -8.41 11.60
C GLY A 99 -7.32 -7.75 10.55
N TRP A 100 -6.31 -8.49 10.08
CA TRP A 100 -5.29 -7.97 9.16
C TRP A 100 -5.51 -8.44 7.73
N PHE A 101 -6.74 -8.31 7.25
CA PHE A 101 -7.10 -8.69 5.89
C PHE A 101 -8.02 -7.68 5.24
N ALA A 102 -7.98 -7.66 3.93
CA ALA A 102 -8.88 -6.88 3.08
C ALA A 102 -9.21 -7.68 1.81
N LYS A 103 -10.22 -7.25 1.08
CA LYS A 103 -10.52 -7.76 -0.24
C LYS A 103 -11.20 -6.71 -1.11
N ASP A 104 -11.13 -6.92 -2.40
CA ASP A 104 -11.98 -6.26 -3.39
C ASP A 104 -12.74 -7.32 -4.20
N LYS A 105 -13.39 -6.93 -5.28
CA LYS A 105 -14.13 -7.87 -6.14
C LYS A 105 -13.26 -8.92 -6.82
N ASN A 106 -11.95 -8.65 -6.99
CA ASN A 106 -11.03 -9.47 -7.75
C ASN A 106 -10.07 -10.27 -6.87
N SER A 107 -9.61 -9.69 -5.75
CA SER A 107 -8.47 -10.19 -4.98
C SER A 107 -8.71 -10.09 -3.47
N ALA A 108 -7.95 -10.85 -2.71
CA ALA A 108 -7.83 -10.72 -1.26
C ALA A 108 -6.41 -10.33 -0.89
N TYR A 109 -6.26 -9.65 0.24
CA TYR A 109 -5.02 -9.04 0.67
C TYR A 109 -4.77 -9.31 2.15
N TYR A 110 -3.50 -9.54 2.50
CA TYR A 110 -3.02 -9.31 3.84
C TYR A 110 -2.81 -7.81 4.00
N TYR A 111 -3.44 -7.22 5.01
CA TYR A 111 -3.59 -5.78 5.14
C TYR A 111 -3.37 -5.37 6.60
N ARG A 112 -2.16 -4.96 6.93
CA ARG A 112 -1.72 -4.75 8.31
C ARG A 112 -1.09 -3.38 8.52
N PRO A 113 -1.45 -2.64 9.59
CA PRO A 113 -0.72 -1.46 10.00
C PRO A 113 0.67 -1.84 10.53
N THR A 114 1.66 -1.03 10.17
CA THR A 114 3.03 -1.09 10.67
C THR A 114 3.50 0.31 11.03
N SER A 115 4.61 0.45 11.74
CA SER A 115 5.23 1.76 12.02
C SER A 115 5.64 2.50 10.72
N GLY A 116 5.87 1.76 9.64
CA GLY A 116 6.17 2.29 8.31
C GLY A 116 4.94 2.55 7.43
N GLY A 117 3.71 2.46 7.97
CA GLY A 117 2.47 2.62 7.22
C GLY A 117 1.72 1.30 6.99
N MET A 118 0.80 1.28 6.05
CA MET A 118 0.05 0.05 5.72
C MET A 118 0.91 -0.90 4.89
N LEU A 119 0.97 -2.16 5.33
CA LEU A 119 1.52 -3.26 4.56
C LEU A 119 0.37 -3.96 3.83
N THR A 120 0.37 -3.87 2.51
CA THR A 120 -0.66 -4.46 1.65
C THR A 120 0.00 -5.48 0.73
N ILE A 121 -0.32 -6.76 0.94
CA ILE A 121 0.23 -7.87 0.16
C ILE A 121 -0.94 -8.65 -0.45
N LYS A 122 -0.94 -8.80 -1.76
CA LYS A 122 -1.92 -9.62 -2.47
C LYS A 122 -1.72 -11.09 -2.17
N LEU A 123 -2.81 -11.79 -1.88
CA LEU A 123 -2.83 -13.23 -1.67
C LEU A 123 -3.17 -13.92 -3.00
N GLU A 124 -2.14 -14.25 -3.77
CA GLU A 124 -2.26 -14.68 -5.18
C GLU A 124 -3.18 -15.88 -5.42
N LYS A 125 -3.31 -16.78 -4.44
CA LYS A 125 -4.15 -17.98 -4.57
C LYS A 125 -5.52 -17.84 -3.91
N ALA A 126 -5.83 -16.69 -3.32
CA ALA A 126 -7.08 -16.49 -2.62
C ALA A 126 -8.26 -16.26 -3.57
N ASP A 127 -9.38 -16.93 -3.31
CA ASP A 127 -10.64 -16.62 -3.96
C ASP A 127 -11.39 -15.51 -3.22
N SER A 128 -11.36 -14.30 -3.77
CA SER A 128 -11.96 -13.13 -3.15
C SER A 128 -13.44 -13.29 -2.82
N LYS A 129 -14.20 -14.05 -3.60
CA LYS A 129 -15.64 -14.21 -3.40
C LYS A 129 -15.95 -14.94 -2.09
N SER A 130 -15.22 -16.02 -1.82
CA SER A 130 -15.40 -16.83 -0.61
C SER A 130 -14.49 -16.42 0.54
N PHE A 131 -13.56 -15.49 0.32
CA PHE A 131 -12.57 -15.08 1.31
C PHE A 131 -13.23 -14.40 2.52
N LYS A 132 -12.90 -14.87 3.70
CA LYS A 132 -13.35 -14.36 5.00
C LYS A 132 -12.32 -14.64 6.08
N ILE A 133 -12.35 -13.87 7.15
CA ILE A 133 -11.53 -14.13 8.34
C ILE A 133 -12.09 -15.30 9.15
N LEU A 134 -11.23 -15.97 9.89
CA LEU A 134 -11.66 -16.86 10.97
C LEU A 134 -12.01 -16.02 12.19
N THR A 135 -13.26 -16.10 12.63
CA THR A 135 -13.81 -15.25 13.70
C THR A 135 -12.94 -15.26 14.96
N GLY A 136 -12.63 -14.09 15.46
CA GLY A 136 -11.83 -13.87 16.67
C GLY A 136 -10.33 -13.95 16.45
N GLN A 137 -9.85 -13.94 15.21
CA GLN A 137 -8.41 -14.04 14.91
C GLN A 137 -7.96 -13.01 13.88
N TYR A 138 -6.90 -12.27 14.21
CA TYR A 138 -6.31 -11.27 13.31
C TYR A 138 -5.46 -11.90 12.21
N LEU A 139 -4.90 -13.10 12.47
CA LEU A 139 -3.87 -13.72 11.64
C LEU A 139 -4.40 -14.75 10.66
N TYR A 140 -5.67 -15.19 10.82
CA TYR A 140 -6.19 -16.31 10.05
C TYR A 140 -7.38 -15.94 9.19
N ALA A 141 -7.30 -16.33 7.92
CA ALA A 141 -8.39 -16.21 6.97
C ALA A 141 -8.61 -17.52 6.21
N VAL A 142 -9.75 -17.65 5.56
CA VAL A 142 -10.08 -18.80 4.73
C VAL A 142 -10.79 -18.38 3.46
N ASP A 143 -10.58 -19.13 2.41
CA ASP A 143 -11.49 -19.21 1.27
C ASP A 143 -12.07 -20.62 1.13
N TYR A 144 -12.68 -20.95 0.00
CA TYR A 144 -13.27 -22.28 -0.20
C TYR A 144 -12.23 -23.40 -0.35
N LYS A 145 -10.97 -23.09 -0.64
CA LYS A 145 -9.88 -24.06 -0.84
C LYS A 145 -8.78 -23.99 0.21
N HIS A 146 -8.50 -22.80 0.72
CA HIS A 146 -7.29 -22.54 1.48
C HIS A 146 -7.59 -21.97 2.86
N VAL A 147 -6.68 -22.24 3.78
CA VAL A 147 -6.57 -21.54 5.06
C VAL A 147 -5.28 -20.76 5.03
N PHE A 148 -5.37 -19.48 5.34
CA PHE A 148 -4.24 -18.56 5.36
C PHE A 148 -3.86 -18.23 6.80
N ARG A 149 -2.56 -18.22 7.08
CA ARG A 149 -1.98 -17.53 8.22
C ARG A 149 -1.14 -16.38 7.68
N GLU A 150 -1.56 -15.15 7.93
CA GLU A 150 -0.98 -13.98 7.30
C GLU A 150 -0.95 -14.12 5.77
N THR A 151 0.23 -14.25 5.18
CA THR A 151 0.41 -14.43 3.72
C THR A 151 0.58 -15.89 3.31
N GLU A 152 0.73 -16.80 4.27
CA GLU A 152 1.04 -18.21 4.01
C GLU A 152 -0.23 -19.08 3.93
N ILE A 153 -0.22 -20.04 3.02
CA ILE A 153 -1.24 -21.08 2.95
C ILE A 153 -0.82 -22.21 3.89
N LEU A 154 -1.72 -22.58 4.80
CA LEU A 154 -1.52 -23.78 5.63
C LEU A 154 -1.79 -25.01 4.80
N GLU A 155 -0.72 -25.64 4.35
CA GLU A 155 -0.80 -26.84 3.51
C GLU A 155 -1.50 -28.00 4.22
N ASN A 156 -2.26 -28.79 3.47
CA ASN A 156 -2.99 -29.96 3.97
C ASN A 156 -4.10 -29.66 4.99
N ILE A 157 -4.48 -28.43 5.19
CA ILE A 157 -5.68 -28.04 5.95
C ILE A 157 -6.82 -27.73 4.99
N ASN A 158 -7.83 -28.59 4.98
CA ASN A 158 -9.03 -28.38 4.17
C ASN A 158 -10.03 -27.48 4.94
N PRO A 159 -10.32 -26.27 4.48
CA PRO A 159 -11.18 -25.32 5.20
C PRO A 159 -12.61 -25.82 5.41
N GLN A 160 -13.11 -26.69 4.54
CA GLN A 160 -14.49 -27.23 4.64
C GLN A 160 -14.61 -28.40 5.59
N LYS A 161 -13.49 -29.07 5.92
CA LYS A 161 -13.46 -30.26 6.79
C LYS A 161 -12.67 -30.03 8.08
N MET A 162 -12.10 -28.84 8.25
CA MET A 162 -11.29 -28.55 9.42
C MET A 162 -12.13 -28.38 10.68
N LYS A 163 -11.59 -28.87 11.78
CA LYS A 163 -12.06 -28.58 13.13
C LYS A 163 -11.18 -27.50 13.75
N ILE A 164 -11.80 -26.46 14.27
CA ILE A 164 -11.14 -25.36 14.96
C ILE A 164 -11.25 -25.61 16.47
N ILE A 165 -10.12 -25.65 17.15
CA ILE A 165 -10.05 -25.71 18.62
C ILE A 165 -9.65 -24.34 19.13
N LYS A 166 -10.43 -23.81 20.05
CA LYS A 166 -10.19 -22.51 20.69
C LYS A 166 -9.94 -22.70 22.18
N ASP A 167 -9.19 -21.78 22.77
CA ASP A 167 -9.06 -21.68 24.23
C ASP A 167 -10.27 -20.97 24.87
N ASN A 168 -10.18 -20.71 26.17
CA ASN A 168 -11.23 -20.05 26.94
C ASN A 168 -11.49 -18.58 26.52
N ASP A 169 -10.50 -17.94 25.91
CA ASP A 169 -10.58 -16.57 25.42
C ASP A 169 -11.05 -16.50 23.96
N GLY A 170 -11.33 -17.64 23.35
CA GLY A 170 -11.79 -17.77 21.97
C GLY A 170 -10.66 -17.67 20.94
N LYS A 171 -9.39 -17.67 21.36
CA LYS A 171 -8.22 -17.71 20.48
C LYS A 171 -8.08 -19.09 19.87
N ILE A 172 -7.78 -19.19 18.58
CA ILE A 172 -7.49 -20.45 17.91
C ILE A 172 -6.16 -20.99 18.43
N VAL A 173 -6.19 -22.20 18.98
CA VAL A 173 -5.01 -22.92 19.46
C VAL A 173 -4.64 -24.09 18.56
N LYS A 174 -5.61 -24.58 17.77
CA LYS A 174 -5.36 -25.71 16.88
C LYS A 174 -6.35 -25.77 15.73
N LEU A 175 -5.86 -26.14 14.55
CA LEU A 175 -6.65 -26.50 13.38
C LEU A 175 -6.37 -27.96 13.04
N ILE A 176 -7.42 -28.76 12.85
CA ILE A 176 -7.31 -30.19 12.56
C ILE A 176 -8.07 -30.49 11.27
N SER A 177 -7.41 -31.14 10.32
CA SER A 177 -8.03 -31.58 9.06
C SER A 177 -7.53 -32.97 8.70
N GLY A 178 -8.41 -33.97 8.87
CA GLY A 178 -8.01 -35.38 8.72
C GLY A 178 -6.91 -35.79 9.70
N GLN A 179 -5.77 -36.20 9.18
CA GLN A 179 -4.58 -36.56 9.99
C GLN A 179 -3.64 -35.34 10.24
N THR A 180 -3.88 -34.21 9.58
CA THR A 180 -3.06 -33.03 9.73
C THR A 180 -3.54 -32.21 10.91
N THR A 181 -2.60 -31.82 11.77
CA THR A 181 -2.82 -30.90 12.87
C THR A 181 -1.86 -29.74 12.76
N TYR A 182 -2.41 -28.53 12.76
CA TYR A 182 -1.67 -27.28 12.87
C TYR A 182 -1.90 -26.70 14.26
N ILE A 183 -0.82 -26.38 14.97
CA ILE A 183 -0.86 -25.73 16.29
C ILE A 183 -0.64 -24.24 16.05
N ALA A 184 -1.58 -23.44 16.51
CA ALA A 184 -1.49 -21.98 16.41
C ALA A 184 -0.67 -21.44 17.58
N ASP A 185 0.26 -20.55 17.27
CA ASP A 185 1.11 -19.84 18.24
C ASP A 185 0.39 -18.62 18.81
#